data_0328ed92366920094a8539a2c0e6332a
#
_entry.id   0328ed92366920094a8539a2c0e6332a
#
_cell.length_a   1.000
_cell.length_b   1.000
_cell.length_c   1.000
_cell.angle_alpha   90.00
_cell.angle_beta   90.00
_cell.angle_gamma   90.00
#
_symmetry.space_group_name_H-M   'P 1'
#
loop_
_entity.id
_entity.type
_entity.pdbx_description
1 polymer ?
#
loop_
_entity_poly.entity_id
_entity_poly.type
_entity_poly.pdbx_seq_one_letter_code
_entity_poly.pdbx_strand_id
1 'polypeptide(L)'
;MSKCDNNCTSDNPLEQVRLLYTELAQHPEKEFGWAKGKENARTLGYDEEWLNRLSDIVWESAAAVGNPFSLGPIQAGETVIDIGCGAGADACIAAMLVGKKGKVFGIDCTSAMVAKASENANASGFPQAVFQEAEMTELPLPDGTADAVISNGAINLAEDKDAVLEEVFRVLRPGGRLQIADMVRHPSIENDACCSGEESWADCVSGTLESDTFLSMLSKAGFVDVELAGYTGYRTATNTTGALFKAIKPG
;
A
#
# COMPACT_ATOMS: atom_id res chain seq x y z
N MET A 1 10.96 -41.40 2.09
CA MET A 1 9.53 -41.03 2.11
C MET A 1 9.34 -39.99 3.21
N SER A 2 9.59 -38.75 2.89
CA SER A 2 9.39 -37.60 3.80
C SER A 2 7.97 -37.09 3.55
N LYS A 3 7.17 -37.02 4.61
CA LYS A 3 5.82 -36.47 4.56
C LYS A 3 5.94 -34.98 4.26
N CYS A 4 5.38 -34.55 3.14
CA CYS A 4 5.04 -33.15 2.94
C CYS A 4 3.95 -32.82 3.97
N ASP A 5 4.26 -31.94 4.91
CA ASP A 5 3.28 -31.36 5.80
C ASP A 5 2.33 -30.51 4.94
N ASN A 6 1.09 -30.98 4.80
CA ASN A 6 -0.01 -30.20 4.24
C ASN A 6 -0.26 -28.98 5.15
N ASN A 7 0.43 -27.89 4.89
CA ASN A 7 0.00 -26.59 5.38
C ASN A 7 -1.26 -26.24 4.58
N CYS A 8 -2.42 -26.21 5.22
CA CYS A 8 -3.69 -25.77 4.65
C CYS A 8 -3.51 -24.36 4.10
N THR A 9 -3.33 -24.22 2.80
CA THR A 9 -3.53 -22.95 2.12
C THR A 9 -5.04 -22.72 2.11
N SER A 10 -5.50 -21.67 2.76
CA SER A 10 -6.88 -21.23 2.66
C SER A 10 -7.20 -20.90 1.20
N ASP A 11 -8.35 -21.34 0.70
CA ASP A 11 -8.82 -20.97 -0.65
C ASP A 11 -9.28 -19.50 -0.71
N ASN A 12 -9.33 -18.80 0.43
CA ASN A 12 -9.73 -17.40 0.52
C ASN A 12 -8.51 -16.46 0.36
N PRO A 13 -8.47 -15.63 -0.70
CA PRO A 13 -7.37 -14.71 -0.97
C PRO A 13 -7.06 -13.77 0.19
N LEU A 14 -8.08 -13.21 0.83
CA LEU A 14 -7.92 -12.30 1.96
C LEU A 14 -7.27 -12.98 3.17
N GLU A 15 -7.61 -14.25 3.41
CA GLU A 15 -6.99 -15.02 4.50
C GLU A 15 -5.52 -15.31 4.21
N GLN A 16 -5.16 -15.61 2.95
CA GLN A 16 -3.77 -15.77 2.53
C GLN A 16 -2.97 -14.48 2.76
N VAL A 17 -3.53 -13.32 2.40
CA VAL A 17 -2.94 -12.00 2.65
C VAL A 17 -2.73 -11.81 4.16
N ARG A 18 -3.76 -12.02 4.98
CA ARG A 18 -3.66 -11.88 6.45
C ARG A 18 -2.59 -12.77 7.06
N LEU A 19 -2.48 -14.02 6.63
CA LEU A 19 -1.47 -14.95 7.12
C LEU A 19 -0.06 -14.49 6.76
N LEU A 20 0.18 -14.14 5.49
CA LEU A 20 1.49 -13.72 5.01
C LEU A 20 1.97 -12.43 5.68
N TYR A 21 1.09 -11.42 5.79
CA TYR A 21 1.45 -10.15 6.42
C TYR A 21 1.52 -10.23 7.95
N THR A 22 0.80 -11.18 8.58
CA THR A 22 1.03 -11.52 9.99
C THR A 22 2.43 -12.09 10.19
N GLU A 23 2.87 -12.98 9.31
CA GLU A 23 4.23 -13.54 9.37
C GLU A 23 5.30 -12.45 9.14
N LEU A 24 5.09 -11.55 8.17
CA LEU A 24 5.98 -10.42 7.94
C LEU A 24 6.06 -9.48 9.14
N ALA A 25 4.95 -9.23 9.82
CA ALA A 25 4.94 -8.39 11.02
C ALA A 25 5.71 -9.02 12.18
N GLN A 26 5.57 -10.33 12.38
CA GLN A 26 6.15 -11.07 13.51
C GLN A 26 7.59 -11.51 13.28
N HIS A 27 7.94 -11.77 12.02
CA HIS A 27 9.23 -12.33 11.58
C HIS A 27 9.82 -11.56 10.40
N PRO A 28 10.08 -10.25 10.56
CA PRO A 28 10.58 -9.42 9.45
C PRO A 28 11.97 -9.83 8.94
N GLU A 29 12.71 -10.62 9.71
CA GLU A 29 14.01 -11.17 9.35
C GLU A 29 13.95 -12.28 8.28
N LYS A 30 12.76 -12.87 8.06
CA LYS A 30 12.59 -13.94 7.05
C LYS A 30 12.69 -13.40 5.63
N GLU A 31 13.06 -14.29 4.71
CA GLU A 31 13.04 -14.05 3.28
C GLU A 31 11.62 -14.23 2.72
N PHE A 32 11.10 -13.21 2.05
CA PHE A 32 9.75 -13.19 1.48
C PHE A 32 9.73 -13.20 -0.06
N GLY A 33 10.90 -13.34 -0.70
CA GLY A 33 11.00 -13.37 -2.16
C GLY A 33 10.92 -12.00 -2.84
N TRP A 34 10.73 -10.91 -2.08
CA TRP A 34 10.70 -9.53 -2.59
C TRP A 34 11.58 -8.59 -1.78
N ALA A 35 11.95 -7.46 -2.40
CA ALA A 35 12.74 -6.44 -1.73
C ALA A 35 11.87 -5.67 -0.72
N LYS A 36 12.42 -5.40 0.47
CA LYS A 36 11.78 -4.69 1.56
C LYS A 36 12.78 -3.87 2.37
N GLY A 37 12.26 -3.07 3.27
CA GLY A 37 13.09 -2.34 4.23
C GLY A 37 13.65 -1.01 3.70
N LYS A 38 14.54 -0.42 4.49
CA LYS A 38 15.08 0.92 4.28
C LYS A 38 15.83 1.07 2.96
N GLU A 39 16.61 0.05 2.56
CA GLU A 39 17.35 0.07 1.31
C GLU A 39 16.44 0.01 0.09
N ASN A 40 15.37 -0.79 0.16
CA ASN A 40 14.35 -0.78 -0.87
C ASN A 40 13.68 0.60 -1.00
N ALA A 41 13.29 1.22 0.11
CA ALA A 41 12.71 2.56 0.10
C ALA A 41 13.67 3.59 -0.51
N ARG A 42 14.98 3.51 -0.21
CA ARG A 42 16.01 4.36 -0.83
C ARG A 42 16.05 4.19 -2.35
N THR A 43 16.03 2.95 -2.82
CA THR A 43 16.02 2.64 -4.26
C THR A 43 14.77 3.17 -4.96
N LEU A 44 13.64 3.23 -4.25
CA LEU A 44 12.38 3.78 -4.74
C LEU A 44 12.28 5.31 -4.64
N GLY A 45 13.35 5.99 -4.21
CA GLY A 45 13.45 7.45 -4.20
C GLY A 45 12.79 8.12 -3.01
N TYR A 46 12.70 7.44 -1.86
CA TYR A 46 12.33 8.10 -0.61
C TYR A 46 13.44 9.06 -0.18
N ASP A 47 13.03 10.19 0.43
CA ASP A 47 13.97 11.22 0.88
C ASP A 47 14.87 10.68 2.01
N GLU A 48 16.18 10.94 1.91
CA GLU A 48 17.16 10.52 2.93
C GLU A 48 16.87 11.12 4.31
N GLU A 49 16.26 12.31 4.38
CA GLU A 49 15.86 12.90 5.65
C GLU A 49 14.79 12.02 6.33
N TRP A 50 13.80 11.52 5.56
CA TRP A 50 12.76 10.63 6.10
C TRP A 50 13.34 9.28 6.52
N LEU A 51 14.22 8.71 5.67
CA LEU A 51 14.89 7.44 5.96
C LEU A 51 15.70 7.50 7.25
N ASN A 52 16.35 8.62 7.51
CA ASN A 52 17.20 8.81 8.68
C ASN A 52 16.41 9.26 9.92
N ARG A 53 15.26 9.90 9.76
CA ARG A 53 14.41 10.37 10.86
C ARG A 53 13.66 9.25 11.55
N LEU A 54 13.23 8.23 10.80
CA LEU A 54 12.57 7.04 11.33
C LEU A 54 13.61 6.01 11.75
N SER A 55 13.36 5.32 12.87
CA SER A 55 14.23 4.24 13.34
C SER A 55 14.19 3.06 12.36
N ASP A 56 15.26 2.25 12.35
CA ASP A 56 15.37 1.12 11.43
C ASP A 56 14.24 0.09 11.63
N ILE A 57 13.70 -0.05 12.84
CA ILE A 57 12.59 -0.96 13.14
C ILE A 57 11.30 -0.64 12.33
N VAL A 58 11.08 0.64 12.00
CA VAL A 58 9.94 1.06 11.18
C VAL A 58 10.02 0.47 9.77
N TRP A 59 11.25 0.31 9.29
CA TRP A 59 11.54 -0.17 7.94
C TRP A 59 11.57 -1.69 7.80
N GLU A 60 11.77 -2.45 8.88
CA GLU A 60 11.98 -3.91 8.84
C GLU A 60 10.86 -4.67 8.09
N SER A 61 9.62 -4.23 8.23
CA SER A 61 8.46 -4.82 7.56
C SER A 61 7.90 -3.95 6.43
N ALA A 62 8.62 -2.90 5.99
CA ALA A 62 8.16 -2.04 4.92
C ALA A 62 8.40 -2.70 3.54
N ALA A 63 7.31 -3.03 2.86
CA ALA A 63 7.31 -3.72 1.56
C ALA A 63 6.83 -2.77 0.43
N ALA A 64 7.44 -1.59 0.33
CA ALA A 64 7.07 -0.58 -0.65
C ALA A 64 7.37 -1.06 -2.10
N VAL A 65 6.48 -0.75 -3.02
CA VAL A 65 6.62 -1.00 -4.47
C VAL A 65 6.85 0.27 -5.27
N GLY A 66 6.74 1.44 -4.61
CA GLY A 66 6.99 2.76 -5.14
C GLY A 66 7.00 3.80 -4.03
N ASN A 67 7.07 5.07 -4.40
CA ASN A 67 7.04 6.20 -3.48
C ASN A 67 5.80 7.07 -3.77
N PRO A 68 4.68 6.92 -3.03
CA PRO A 68 3.46 7.70 -3.27
C PRO A 68 3.66 9.21 -3.03
N PHE A 69 4.64 9.60 -2.22
CA PHE A 69 4.94 11.01 -1.95
C PHE A 69 5.59 11.73 -3.15
N SER A 70 6.12 11.00 -4.13
CA SER A 70 6.63 11.57 -5.38
C SER A 70 5.52 12.14 -6.29
N LEU A 71 4.26 11.77 -6.03
CA LEU A 71 3.08 12.18 -6.81
C LEU A 71 2.52 13.55 -6.44
N GLY A 72 2.99 14.11 -5.34
CA GLY A 72 2.61 15.44 -4.87
C GLY A 72 2.86 15.60 -3.37
N PRO A 73 3.02 16.84 -2.90
CA PRO A 73 3.36 17.10 -1.51
C PRO A 73 2.17 16.83 -0.58
N ILE A 74 2.45 16.26 0.58
CA ILE A 74 1.57 16.27 1.74
C ILE A 74 1.78 17.58 2.48
N GLN A 75 0.70 18.33 2.77
CA GLN A 75 0.78 19.65 3.37
C GLN A 75 0.64 19.59 4.90
N ALA A 76 1.29 20.53 5.60
CA ALA A 76 1.13 20.66 7.03
C ALA A 76 -0.34 20.93 7.41
N GLY A 77 -0.85 20.18 8.37
CA GLY A 77 -2.23 20.30 8.87
C GLY A 77 -3.25 19.44 8.13
N GLU A 78 -2.88 18.76 7.05
CA GLU A 78 -3.77 17.85 6.33
C GLU A 78 -4.17 16.62 7.14
N THR A 79 -5.30 16.04 6.76
CA THR A 79 -5.72 14.69 7.16
C THR A 79 -5.39 13.72 6.02
N VAL A 80 -4.54 12.73 6.32
CA VAL A 80 -4.12 11.70 5.37
C VAL A 80 -4.65 10.34 5.82
N ILE A 81 -5.13 9.54 4.87
CA ILE A 81 -5.44 8.12 5.10
C ILE A 81 -4.42 7.29 4.32
N ASP A 82 -3.82 6.31 4.99
CA ASP A 82 -2.93 5.31 4.42
C ASP A 82 -3.67 3.96 4.41
N ILE A 83 -4.10 3.49 3.24
CA ILE A 83 -4.83 2.23 3.08
C ILE A 83 -3.88 1.09 2.73
N GLY A 84 -3.98 -0.02 3.48
CA GLY A 84 -2.97 -1.08 3.47
C GLY A 84 -1.67 -0.59 4.09
N CYS A 85 -1.75 0.08 5.24
CA CYS A 85 -0.61 0.79 5.83
C CYS A 85 0.52 -0.13 6.32
N GLY A 86 0.29 -1.45 6.39
CA GLY A 86 1.26 -2.40 6.91
C GLY A 86 1.79 -1.99 8.28
N ALA A 87 3.10 -2.06 8.47
CA ALA A 87 3.76 -1.65 9.70
C ALA A 87 3.90 -0.12 9.86
N GLY A 88 3.25 0.68 9.01
CA GLY A 88 3.08 2.12 9.18
C GLY A 88 4.25 3.00 8.72
N ALA A 89 5.13 2.53 7.84
CA ALA A 89 6.26 3.33 7.36
C ALA A 89 5.79 4.60 6.62
N ASP A 90 4.89 4.47 5.63
CA ASP A 90 4.36 5.60 4.89
C ASP A 90 3.44 6.47 5.77
N ALA A 91 2.64 5.86 6.66
CA ALA A 91 1.86 6.60 7.64
C ALA A 91 2.74 7.45 8.60
N CYS A 92 3.90 6.95 9.02
CA CYS A 92 4.85 7.71 9.83
C CYS A 92 5.47 8.89 9.05
N ILE A 93 5.79 8.70 7.77
CA ILE A 93 6.24 9.80 6.90
C ILE A 93 5.14 10.83 6.73
N ALA A 94 3.91 10.39 6.43
CA ALA A 94 2.75 11.28 6.34
C ALA A 94 2.57 12.07 7.65
N ALA A 95 2.68 11.42 8.83
CA ALA A 95 2.56 12.07 10.14
C ALA A 95 3.66 13.12 10.38
N MET A 96 4.88 12.86 9.91
CA MET A 96 5.97 13.84 9.94
C MET A 96 5.64 15.07 9.08
N LEU A 97 5.12 14.86 7.88
CA LEU A 97 4.81 15.92 6.91
C LEU A 97 3.61 16.77 7.33
N VAL A 98 2.51 16.14 7.79
CA VAL A 98 1.33 16.90 8.25
C VAL A 98 1.58 17.65 9.57
N GLY A 99 2.57 17.21 10.36
CA GLY A 99 2.95 17.82 11.63
C GLY A 99 1.86 17.69 12.71
N LYS A 100 2.05 18.40 13.83
CA LYS A 100 1.20 18.26 15.03
C LYS A 100 -0.27 18.69 14.85
N LYS A 101 -0.59 19.45 13.83
CA LYS A 101 -1.96 19.92 13.54
C LYS A 101 -2.71 19.03 12.57
N GLY A 102 -1.99 18.19 11.82
CA GLY A 102 -2.57 17.22 10.90
C GLY A 102 -2.98 15.94 11.60
N LYS A 103 -3.55 15.02 10.82
CA LYS A 103 -3.96 13.69 11.28
C LYS A 103 -3.57 12.65 10.23
N VAL A 104 -3.22 11.45 10.70
CA VAL A 104 -3.01 10.31 9.81
C VAL A 104 -3.82 9.13 10.35
N PHE A 105 -4.56 8.49 9.46
CA PHE A 105 -5.26 7.24 9.74
C PHE A 105 -4.62 6.14 8.89
N GLY A 106 -4.00 5.16 9.54
CA GLY A 106 -3.50 3.95 8.87
C GLY A 106 -4.54 2.84 9.00
N ILE A 107 -4.92 2.24 7.89
CA ILE A 107 -5.89 1.14 7.85
C ILE A 107 -5.21 -0.09 7.26
N ASP A 108 -5.32 -1.22 7.94
CA ASP A 108 -4.84 -2.52 7.46
C ASP A 108 -5.77 -3.64 7.91
N CYS A 109 -5.92 -4.67 7.10
CA CYS A 109 -6.76 -5.82 7.44
C CYS A 109 -6.10 -6.82 8.41
N THR A 110 -4.83 -6.60 8.75
CA THR A 110 -4.01 -7.51 9.57
C THR A 110 -3.74 -6.89 10.94
N SER A 111 -4.29 -7.46 12.02
CA SER A 111 -4.14 -6.95 13.38
C SER A 111 -2.68 -6.84 13.83
N ALA A 112 -1.83 -7.79 13.41
CA ALA A 112 -0.40 -7.76 13.72
C ALA A 112 0.32 -6.56 13.08
N MET A 113 -0.06 -6.17 11.86
CA MET A 113 0.46 -4.97 11.19
C MET A 113 0.00 -3.70 11.89
N VAL A 114 -1.30 -3.60 12.24
CA VAL A 114 -1.88 -2.46 12.96
C VAL A 114 -1.20 -2.26 14.32
N ALA A 115 -0.95 -3.34 15.06
CA ALA A 115 -0.22 -3.29 16.34
C ALA A 115 1.21 -2.75 16.13
N LYS A 116 1.94 -3.30 15.15
CA LYS A 116 3.31 -2.87 14.83
C LYS A 116 3.36 -1.42 14.35
N ALA A 117 2.42 -0.99 13.51
CA ALA A 117 2.30 0.39 13.05
C ALA A 117 2.08 1.37 14.21
N SER A 118 1.22 0.99 15.16
CA SER A 118 0.96 1.78 16.37
C SER A 118 2.21 1.92 17.26
N GLU A 119 2.95 0.82 17.44
CA GLU A 119 4.22 0.83 18.17
C GLU A 119 5.26 1.71 17.47
N ASN A 120 5.40 1.59 16.15
CA ASN A 120 6.32 2.36 15.33
C ASN A 120 6.02 3.87 15.38
N ALA A 121 4.76 4.27 15.26
CA ALA A 121 4.35 5.67 15.34
C ALA A 121 4.60 6.26 16.75
N ASN A 122 4.26 5.51 17.79
CA ASN A 122 4.53 5.91 19.18
C ASN A 122 6.03 6.08 19.43
N ALA A 123 6.85 5.12 19.03
CA ALA A 123 8.31 5.19 19.16
C ALA A 123 8.92 6.35 18.36
N SER A 124 8.32 6.71 17.23
CA SER A 124 8.74 7.83 16.38
C SER A 124 8.23 9.19 16.87
N GLY A 125 7.34 9.22 17.87
CA GLY A 125 6.78 10.44 18.45
C GLY A 125 5.69 11.09 17.60
N PHE A 126 4.86 10.29 16.93
CA PHE A 126 3.74 10.73 16.07
C PHE A 126 2.37 10.35 16.66
N PRO A 127 1.94 10.98 17.77
CA PRO A 127 0.63 10.67 18.38
C PRO A 127 -0.58 11.03 17.49
N GLN A 128 -0.38 11.81 16.44
CA GLN A 128 -1.41 12.16 15.44
C GLN A 128 -1.63 11.06 14.40
N ALA A 129 -0.81 10.00 14.36
CA ALA A 129 -1.04 8.81 13.55
C ALA A 129 -1.82 7.78 14.37
N VAL A 130 -2.98 7.38 13.87
CA VAL A 130 -3.89 6.42 14.50
C VAL A 130 -4.11 5.26 13.54
N PHE A 131 -4.01 4.04 14.04
CA PHE A 131 -4.12 2.84 13.22
C PHE A 131 -5.33 2.01 13.62
N GLN A 132 -6.01 1.44 12.62
CA GLN A 132 -7.21 0.66 12.85
C GLN A 132 -7.25 -0.56 11.92
N GLU A 133 -7.64 -1.70 12.48
CA GLU A 133 -7.91 -2.91 11.72
C GLU A 133 -9.25 -2.76 11.00
N ALA A 134 -9.23 -2.77 9.67
CA ALA A 134 -10.41 -2.83 8.83
C ALA A 134 -10.05 -3.28 7.41
N GLU A 135 -11.06 -3.70 6.66
CA GLU A 135 -10.93 -3.97 5.23
C GLU A 135 -11.00 -2.65 4.45
N MET A 136 -10.25 -2.56 3.34
CA MET A 136 -10.22 -1.34 2.53
C MET A 136 -11.51 -1.13 1.72
N THR A 137 -12.39 -2.13 1.68
CA THR A 137 -13.74 -2.06 1.10
C THR A 137 -14.78 -1.47 2.05
N GLU A 138 -14.44 -1.27 3.35
CA GLU A 138 -15.32 -0.69 4.36
C GLU A 138 -14.49 0.13 5.35
N LEU A 139 -14.11 1.34 4.95
CA LEU A 139 -13.27 2.20 5.77
C LEU A 139 -14.05 2.79 6.95
N PRO A 140 -13.55 2.65 8.20
CA PRO A 140 -14.24 3.10 9.41
C PRO A 140 -14.11 4.62 9.64
N LEU A 141 -14.29 5.38 8.59
CA LEU A 141 -14.11 6.84 8.57
C LEU A 141 -15.29 7.51 7.87
N PRO A 142 -15.72 8.70 8.32
CA PRO A 142 -16.80 9.44 7.66
C PRO A 142 -16.46 9.90 6.24
N ASP A 143 -17.51 10.20 5.47
CA ASP A 143 -17.36 10.81 4.15
C ASP A 143 -16.60 12.13 4.21
N GLY A 144 -15.75 12.38 3.22
CA GLY A 144 -15.05 13.65 3.10
C GLY A 144 -14.05 13.95 4.23
N THR A 145 -13.53 12.92 4.92
CA THR A 145 -12.58 13.08 6.03
C THR A 145 -11.20 13.50 5.56
N ALA A 146 -10.72 12.97 4.41
CA ALA A 146 -9.32 13.06 4.00
C ALA A 146 -9.05 14.16 2.98
N ASP A 147 -7.96 14.88 3.18
CA ASP A 147 -7.32 15.74 2.17
C ASP A 147 -6.55 14.92 1.13
N ALA A 148 -5.92 13.84 1.58
CA ALA A 148 -5.22 12.90 0.73
C ALA A 148 -5.43 11.45 1.19
N VAL A 149 -5.50 10.53 0.24
CA VAL A 149 -5.37 9.09 0.47
C VAL A 149 -4.10 8.62 -0.21
N ILE A 150 -3.28 7.87 0.51
CA ILE A 150 -2.10 7.19 -0.02
C ILE A 150 -2.28 5.68 0.08
N SER A 151 -1.60 4.94 -0.80
CA SER A 151 -1.51 3.47 -0.74
C SER A 151 -0.22 2.99 -1.40
N ASN A 152 0.33 1.89 -0.89
CA ASN A 152 1.57 1.32 -1.42
C ASN A 152 1.52 -0.21 -1.43
N GLY A 153 1.31 -0.79 -2.61
CA GLY A 153 1.32 -2.24 -2.83
C GLY A 153 0.15 -2.99 -2.20
N ALA A 154 -1.00 -2.33 -1.98
CA ALA A 154 -2.11 -2.93 -1.24
C ALA A 154 -3.39 -3.13 -2.06
N ILE A 155 -3.72 -2.21 -2.98
CA ILE A 155 -5.02 -2.26 -3.70
C ILE A 155 -5.09 -3.47 -4.62
N ASN A 156 -3.98 -3.87 -5.23
CA ASN A 156 -3.94 -5.07 -6.07
C ASN A 156 -4.28 -6.37 -5.31
N LEU A 157 -4.13 -6.38 -3.97
CA LEU A 157 -4.47 -7.51 -3.10
C LEU A 157 -5.97 -7.63 -2.82
N ALA A 158 -6.76 -6.58 -3.04
CA ALA A 158 -8.20 -6.64 -2.89
C ALA A 158 -8.85 -7.46 -4.00
N GLU A 159 -9.84 -8.29 -3.65
CA GLU A 159 -10.66 -9.01 -4.63
C GLU A 159 -11.57 -8.04 -5.37
N ASP A 160 -12.27 -7.18 -4.65
CA ASP A 160 -13.16 -6.14 -5.19
C ASP A 160 -12.49 -4.76 -5.16
N LYS A 161 -11.73 -4.47 -6.22
CA LYS A 161 -11.05 -3.18 -6.36
C LYS A 161 -12.01 -2.03 -6.66
N ASP A 162 -13.16 -2.30 -7.30
CA ASP A 162 -14.18 -1.27 -7.53
C ASP A 162 -14.71 -0.78 -6.17
N ALA A 163 -15.06 -1.68 -5.24
CA ALA A 163 -15.50 -1.32 -3.88
C ALA A 163 -14.43 -0.54 -3.10
N VAL A 164 -13.14 -0.91 -3.23
CA VAL A 164 -12.04 -0.14 -2.64
C VAL A 164 -12.00 1.29 -3.16
N LEU A 165 -12.09 1.47 -4.48
CA LEU A 165 -12.04 2.80 -5.08
C LEU A 165 -13.27 3.65 -4.76
N GLU A 166 -14.44 3.03 -4.60
CA GLU A 166 -15.66 3.71 -4.11
C GLU A 166 -15.49 4.21 -2.67
N GLU A 167 -14.90 3.39 -1.77
CA GLU A 167 -14.60 3.80 -0.40
C GLU A 167 -13.55 4.91 -0.34
N VAL A 168 -12.48 4.80 -1.12
CA VAL A 168 -11.47 5.85 -1.26
C VAL A 168 -12.11 7.16 -1.74
N PHE A 169 -12.97 7.06 -2.76
CA PHE A 169 -13.70 8.23 -3.25
C PHE A 169 -14.62 8.82 -2.18
N ARG A 170 -15.32 7.99 -1.41
CA ARG A 170 -16.21 8.42 -0.33
C ARG A 170 -15.47 9.20 0.75
N VAL A 171 -14.35 8.67 1.25
CA VAL A 171 -13.61 9.29 2.37
C VAL A 171 -12.81 10.52 1.98
N LEU A 172 -12.45 10.69 0.71
CA LEU A 172 -11.84 11.93 0.23
C LEU A 172 -12.84 13.07 0.24
N ARG A 173 -12.42 14.26 0.73
CA ARG A 173 -13.20 15.49 0.56
C ARG A 173 -13.24 15.94 -0.91
N PRO A 174 -14.20 16.76 -1.32
CA PRO A 174 -14.14 17.43 -2.63
C PRO A 174 -12.81 18.17 -2.80
N GLY A 175 -12.15 17.99 -3.93
CA GLY A 175 -10.80 18.48 -4.21
C GLY A 175 -9.67 17.73 -3.49
N GLY A 176 -9.97 16.65 -2.78
CA GLY A 176 -8.97 15.74 -2.19
C GLY A 176 -8.28 14.91 -3.27
N ARG A 177 -7.09 14.41 -2.95
CA ARG A 177 -6.24 13.69 -3.91
C ARG A 177 -5.94 12.25 -3.49
N LEU A 178 -5.75 11.42 -4.48
CA LEU A 178 -5.31 10.03 -4.35
C LEU A 178 -3.89 9.89 -4.92
N GLN A 179 -3.01 9.23 -4.18
CA GLN A 179 -1.61 8.98 -4.54
C GLN A 179 -1.30 7.50 -4.27
N ILE A 180 -1.12 6.71 -5.32
CA ILE A 180 -0.95 5.26 -5.25
C ILE A 180 0.39 4.85 -5.87
N ALA A 181 1.10 3.96 -5.18
CA ALA A 181 2.10 3.10 -5.76
C ALA A 181 1.57 1.66 -5.70
N ASP A 182 1.43 0.97 -6.83
CA ASP A 182 0.93 -0.40 -6.83
C ASP A 182 1.52 -1.24 -7.96
N MET A 183 1.39 -2.57 -7.85
CA MET A 183 1.88 -3.49 -8.86
C MET A 183 0.90 -3.58 -10.02
N VAL A 184 1.45 -3.55 -11.23
CA VAL A 184 0.69 -3.73 -12.48
C VAL A 184 1.37 -4.74 -13.39
N ARG A 185 0.65 -5.27 -14.37
CA ARG A 185 1.24 -6.06 -15.44
C ARG A 185 2.11 -5.17 -16.32
N HIS A 186 3.30 -5.66 -16.66
CA HIS A 186 4.23 -4.91 -17.49
C HIS A 186 3.75 -4.91 -18.96
N PRO A 187 3.61 -3.72 -19.60
CA PRO A 187 2.99 -3.61 -20.93
C PRO A 187 3.80 -4.27 -22.07
N SER A 188 5.09 -4.56 -21.86
CA SER A 188 5.99 -5.07 -22.90
C SER A 188 6.20 -6.58 -22.87
N ILE A 189 5.55 -7.31 -21.96
CA ILE A 189 5.73 -8.75 -21.84
C ILE A 189 4.43 -9.42 -22.24
N GLU A 190 4.37 -9.89 -23.51
CA GLU A 190 3.32 -10.79 -23.95
C GLU A 190 3.28 -12.01 -23.03
N ASN A 191 2.06 -12.53 -22.77
CA ASN A 191 1.82 -13.69 -21.93
C ASN A 191 2.59 -14.92 -22.47
N ASP A 192 3.86 -15.05 -22.15
CA ASP A 192 4.52 -16.34 -22.22
C ASP A 192 3.92 -17.22 -21.11
N ALA A 193 2.95 -18.02 -21.52
CA ALA A 193 2.18 -18.95 -20.69
C ALA A 193 3.07 -20.10 -20.15
N CYS A 194 4.16 -19.79 -19.49
CA CYS A 194 5.09 -20.74 -18.90
C CYS A 194 5.71 -20.22 -17.60
N CYS A 195 4.89 -19.79 -16.63
CA CYS A 195 5.32 -19.75 -15.24
C CYS A 195 4.67 -20.93 -14.52
N SER A 196 5.37 -22.07 -14.52
CA SER A 196 5.06 -23.24 -13.71
C SER A 196 5.53 -23.01 -12.25
N GLY A 197 5.01 -21.98 -11.61
CA GLY A 197 5.10 -21.73 -10.19
C GLY A 197 3.70 -21.41 -9.68
N GLU A 198 3.34 -21.91 -8.51
CA GLU A 198 2.10 -21.52 -7.85
C GLU A 198 2.18 -20.02 -7.53
N GLU A 199 1.64 -19.19 -8.42
CA GLU A 199 1.52 -17.73 -8.19
C GLU A 199 0.53 -17.53 -7.05
N SER A 200 1.01 -17.05 -5.91
CA SER A 200 0.17 -16.74 -4.76
C SER A 200 -0.51 -15.39 -4.98
N TRP A 201 -1.78 -15.28 -4.57
CA TRP A 201 -2.49 -14.01 -4.54
C TRP A 201 -1.77 -13.00 -3.64
N ALA A 202 -1.22 -13.46 -2.53
CA ALA A 202 -0.53 -12.63 -1.55
C ALA A 202 0.83 -12.08 -2.02
N ASP A 203 1.42 -12.66 -3.08
CA ASP A 203 2.70 -12.19 -3.68
C ASP A 203 2.52 -11.00 -4.64
N CYS A 204 1.35 -10.34 -4.65
CA CYS A 204 1.04 -9.22 -5.54
C CYS A 204 1.13 -9.53 -7.04
N VAL A 205 0.96 -10.78 -7.47
CA VAL A 205 1.03 -11.18 -8.88
C VAL A 205 -0.35 -11.48 -9.45
N SER A 206 -1.11 -12.35 -8.79
CA SER A 206 -2.41 -12.82 -9.29
C SER A 206 -3.48 -11.72 -9.37
N GLY A 207 -3.42 -10.71 -8.49
CA GLY A 207 -4.36 -9.58 -8.45
C GLY A 207 -3.98 -8.41 -9.37
N THR A 208 -2.82 -8.45 -10.05
CA THR A 208 -2.34 -7.31 -10.85
C THR A 208 -3.19 -7.07 -12.09
N LEU A 209 -3.50 -5.81 -12.35
CA LEU A 209 -4.20 -5.33 -13.54
C LEU A 209 -3.21 -4.67 -14.53
N GLU A 210 -3.64 -4.52 -15.77
CA GLU A 210 -2.97 -3.61 -16.69
C GLU A 210 -3.20 -2.15 -16.25
N SER A 211 -2.21 -1.28 -16.47
CA SER A 211 -2.28 0.12 -16.07
C SER A 211 -3.51 0.84 -16.63
N ASP A 212 -3.86 0.61 -17.90
CA ASP A 212 -5.02 1.23 -18.54
C ASP A 212 -6.35 0.78 -17.93
N THR A 213 -6.42 -0.49 -17.50
CA THR A 213 -7.58 -1.01 -16.75
C THR A 213 -7.74 -0.27 -15.43
N PHE A 214 -6.65 -0.09 -14.67
CA PHE A 214 -6.69 0.61 -13.39
C PHE A 214 -7.06 2.10 -13.56
N LEU A 215 -6.52 2.79 -14.58
CA LEU A 215 -6.91 4.16 -14.93
C LEU A 215 -8.40 4.27 -15.26
N SER A 216 -8.93 3.29 -15.99
CA SER A 216 -10.37 3.23 -16.33
C SER A 216 -11.23 3.04 -15.08
N MET A 217 -10.80 2.20 -14.13
CA MET A 217 -11.50 1.99 -12.86
C MET A 217 -11.53 3.26 -12.02
N LEU A 218 -10.40 3.98 -11.91
CA LEU A 218 -10.35 5.29 -11.23
C LEU A 218 -11.33 6.29 -11.84
N SER A 219 -11.36 6.38 -13.17
CA SER A 219 -12.30 7.26 -13.89
C SER A 219 -13.75 6.86 -13.66
N LYS A 220 -14.05 5.55 -13.66
CA LYS A 220 -15.39 4.98 -13.38
C LYS A 220 -15.85 5.28 -11.95
N ALA A 221 -14.92 5.25 -10.97
CA ALA A 221 -15.22 5.60 -9.58
C ALA A 221 -15.50 7.10 -9.37
N GLY A 222 -15.33 7.94 -10.41
CA GLY A 222 -15.66 9.37 -10.40
C GLY A 222 -14.47 10.29 -10.22
N PHE A 223 -13.25 9.77 -10.19
CA PHE A 223 -12.05 10.59 -10.14
C PHE A 223 -11.81 11.34 -11.45
N VAL A 224 -11.22 12.52 -11.35
CA VAL A 224 -10.73 13.34 -12.45
C VAL A 224 -9.21 13.49 -12.37
N ASP A 225 -8.58 14.04 -13.42
CA ASP A 225 -7.12 14.20 -13.51
C ASP A 225 -6.38 12.89 -13.22
N VAL A 226 -6.96 11.78 -13.69
CA VAL A 226 -6.42 10.43 -13.51
C VAL A 226 -5.18 10.26 -14.38
N GLU A 227 -4.05 9.94 -13.76
CA GLU A 227 -2.74 9.89 -14.43
C GLU A 227 -1.92 8.70 -13.96
N LEU A 228 -1.30 7.97 -14.91
CA LEU A 228 -0.16 7.11 -14.68
C LEU A 228 1.11 8.00 -14.74
N ALA A 229 1.68 8.33 -13.59
CA ALA A 229 2.85 9.21 -13.51
C ALA A 229 4.16 8.52 -13.92
N GLY A 230 4.20 7.18 -13.86
CA GLY A 230 5.36 6.41 -14.30
C GLY A 230 5.44 5.02 -13.68
N TYR A 231 6.50 4.30 -14.05
CA TYR A 231 6.84 3.00 -13.49
C TYR A 231 8.05 3.13 -12.55
N THR A 232 8.03 2.37 -11.45
CA THR A 232 9.08 2.44 -10.42
C THR A 232 10.29 1.55 -10.73
N GLY A 233 10.12 0.58 -11.63
CA GLY A 233 11.12 -0.44 -11.90
C GLY A 233 11.17 -1.56 -10.86
N TYR A 234 10.41 -1.46 -9.76
CA TYR A 234 10.25 -2.54 -8.78
C TYR A 234 9.54 -3.73 -9.43
N ARG A 235 9.98 -4.96 -9.13
CA ARG A 235 9.43 -6.17 -9.72
C ARG A 235 9.32 -7.28 -8.66
N THR A 236 8.21 -8.00 -8.68
CA THR A 236 8.01 -9.25 -7.92
C THR A 236 8.03 -10.48 -8.85
N ALA A 237 7.71 -10.28 -10.13
CA ALA A 237 7.77 -11.30 -11.17
C ALA A 237 8.26 -10.68 -12.49
N THR A 238 8.54 -11.53 -13.50
CA THR A 238 9.01 -11.08 -14.80
C THR A 238 8.00 -10.21 -15.55
N ASN A 239 6.71 -10.47 -15.34
CA ASN A 239 5.58 -9.83 -16.01
C ASN A 239 4.90 -8.72 -15.19
N THR A 240 5.47 -8.33 -14.03
CA THR A 240 4.93 -7.27 -13.19
C THR A 240 5.92 -6.14 -12.97
N THR A 241 5.41 -4.94 -12.68
CA THR A 241 6.22 -3.78 -12.30
C THR A 241 5.42 -2.87 -11.37
N GLY A 242 6.11 -2.16 -10.49
CA GLY A 242 5.50 -1.08 -9.73
C GLY A 242 5.15 0.11 -10.62
N ALA A 243 4.02 0.75 -10.37
CA ALA A 243 3.53 1.91 -11.08
C ALA A 243 2.96 2.96 -10.11
N LEU A 244 3.00 4.20 -10.52
CA LEU A 244 2.57 5.36 -9.75
C LEU A 244 1.34 5.99 -10.38
N PHE A 245 0.26 6.10 -9.62
CA PHE A 245 -1.00 6.67 -10.07
C PHE A 245 -1.43 7.83 -9.17
N LYS A 246 -1.99 8.86 -9.76
CA LYS A 246 -2.65 9.95 -9.03
C LYS A 246 -3.99 10.29 -9.64
N ALA A 247 -4.88 10.80 -8.81
CA ALA A 247 -6.20 11.25 -9.22
C ALA A 247 -6.76 12.28 -8.23
N ILE A 248 -7.77 13.02 -8.62
CA ILE A 248 -8.43 14.05 -7.81
C ILE A 248 -9.92 13.70 -7.70
N LYS A 249 -10.49 13.83 -6.49
CA LYS A 249 -11.95 13.87 -6.33
C LYS A 249 -12.44 15.25 -6.76
N PRO A 250 -13.39 15.36 -7.72
CA PRO A 250 -13.91 16.65 -8.16
C PRO A 250 -14.48 17.48 -6.99
N GLY A 251 -14.42 18.83 -7.13
CA GLY A 251 -14.92 19.77 -6.14
C GLY A 251 -16.45 19.95 -6.16
#